data_b50206353d9774397717df0acde2f48f
#
_entry.id   b50206353d9774397717df0acde2f48f
#
_cell.length_a   1.000
_cell.length_b   1.000
_cell.length_c   1.000
_cell.angle_alpha   90.00
_cell.angle_beta   90.00
_cell.angle_gamma   90.00
#
_symmetry.space_group_name_H-M   'P 1'
#
loop_
_entity.id
_entity.type
_entity.pdbx_description
1 polymer ?
#
loop_
_entity_poly.entity_id
_entity_poly.type
_entity_poly.pdbx_seq_one_letter_code
_entity_poly.pdbx_strand_id
1 'polypeptide(L)'
;KLLFLSTRRGGYHRCGAGPCPVYTLALANADGSDAHPVSYHETHEWDPVVLNDGRVLYTRWDYVDRHAVHYQQLWSTRPDGTNAAAFYGNNTLNPVGVWEARPVPDSDLVMATAAAHHAMTAGSIILLDVSKGTDQLDPITRLTSDVLFPESEFAVQGWHAPAGVPSPPPVPVDERRWPGHCYRTPYPLSA
;
A
#
# COMPACT_ATOMS: atom_id res chain seq x y z
N LYS A 1 11.70 -14.73 -15.27
CA LYS A 1 12.12 -14.21 -13.96
C LYS A 1 11.00 -14.39 -12.95
N LEU A 2 11.37 -14.48 -11.67
CA LEU A 2 10.46 -14.43 -10.52
C LEU A 2 10.64 -13.10 -9.80
N LEU A 3 9.57 -12.45 -9.43
CA LEU A 3 9.55 -11.26 -8.57
C LEU A 3 8.93 -11.66 -7.21
N PHE A 4 9.56 -11.29 -6.11
CA PHE A 4 9.12 -11.65 -4.77
C PHE A 4 9.68 -10.69 -3.72
N LEU A 5 9.20 -10.82 -2.49
CA LEU A 5 9.76 -10.10 -1.33
C LEU A 5 10.76 -10.98 -0.60
N SER A 6 11.83 -10.37 -0.11
CA SER A 6 12.88 -11.09 0.63
C SER A 6 13.54 -10.20 1.67
N THR A 7 13.98 -10.81 2.77
CA THR A 7 14.85 -10.16 3.76
C THR A 7 16.34 -10.21 3.37
N ARG A 8 16.67 -10.66 2.17
CA ARG A 8 18.03 -10.89 1.65
C ARG A 8 18.90 -9.64 1.61
N ARG A 9 18.27 -8.48 1.46
CA ARG A 9 18.96 -7.18 1.54
C ARG A 9 19.70 -6.99 2.87
N GLY A 10 19.20 -7.60 3.96
CA GLY A 10 19.62 -7.34 5.31
C GLY A 10 19.05 -6.03 5.88
N GLY A 11 19.19 -5.84 7.19
CA GLY A 11 18.69 -4.67 7.91
C GLY A 11 17.37 -4.91 8.61
N TYR A 12 17.03 -3.97 9.48
CA TYR A 12 15.86 -4.03 10.36
C TYR A 12 15.10 -2.72 10.29
N HIS A 13 13.76 -2.76 10.32
CA HIS A 13 12.96 -1.55 10.35
C HIS A 13 13.00 -0.88 11.74
N ARG A 14 12.66 0.40 11.77
CA ARG A 14 12.77 1.25 12.96
C ARG A 14 11.54 1.23 13.87
N CYS A 15 10.43 0.64 13.42
CA CYS A 15 9.18 0.59 14.17
C CYS A 15 9.10 -0.68 15.02
N GLY A 16 8.54 -0.56 16.22
CA GLY A 16 8.29 -1.68 17.12
C GLY A 16 9.46 -2.00 18.06
N ALA A 17 9.22 -2.97 18.93
CA ALA A 17 10.17 -3.43 19.93
C ALA A 17 10.91 -4.68 19.45
N GLY A 18 12.14 -4.52 19.04
CA GLY A 18 13.02 -5.63 18.65
C GLY A 18 13.33 -5.67 17.14
N PRO A 19 14.28 -6.49 16.75
CA PRO A 19 14.75 -6.56 15.38
C PRO A 19 13.70 -7.28 14.49
N CYS A 20 13.08 -6.55 13.60
CA CYS A 20 12.23 -7.11 12.55
C CYS A 20 12.91 -6.94 11.18
N PRO A 21 13.30 -8.03 10.51
CA PRO A 21 13.97 -7.95 9.20
C PRO A 21 13.09 -7.24 8.17
N VAL A 22 13.70 -6.39 7.34
CA VAL A 22 13.00 -5.65 6.30
C VAL A 22 12.80 -6.54 5.07
N TYR A 23 11.56 -6.58 4.57
CA TYR A 23 11.22 -7.17 3.28
C TYR A 23 11.34 -6.13 2.19
N THR A 24 12.11 -6.43 1.15
CA THR A 24 12.24 -5.60 -0.06
C THR A 24 12.13 -6.44 -1.32
N LEU A 25 12.01 -5.78 -2.48
CA LEU A 25 11.89 -6.45 -3.76
C LEU A 25 13.15 -7.25 -4.10
N ALA A 26 12.94 -8.46 -4.60
CA ALA A 26 14.00 -9.34 -5.08
C ALA A 26 13.58 -10.03 -6.39
N LEU A 27 14.56 -10.35 -7.21
CA LEU A 27 14.42 -11.11 -8.44
C LEU A 27 15.17 -12.43 -8.37
N ALA A 28 14.69 -13.40 -9.13
CA ALA A 28 15.41 -14.63 -9.43
C ALA A 28 15.14 -15.09 -10.88
N ASN A 29 15.92 -16.07 -11.35
CA ASN A 29 15.55 -16.82 -12.53
C ASN A 29 14.31 -17.68 -12.28
N ALA A 30 13.65 -18.16 -13.34
CA ALA A 30 12.45 -18.98 -13.22
C ALA A 30 12.68 -20.32 -12.48
N ASP A 31 13.91 -20.80 -12.45
CA ASP A 31 14.36 -21.98 -11.72
C ASP A 31 14.75 -21.68 -10.25
N GLY A 32 14.62 -20.43 -9.80
CA GLY A 32 15.00 -19.96 -8.47
C GLY A 32 16.47 -19.59 -8.32
N SER A 33 17.31 -19.80 -9.33
CA SER A 33 18.72 -19.40 -9.29
C SER A 33 18.89 -17.89 -9.36
N ASP A 34 20.07 -17.37 -9.01
CA ASP A 34 20.45 -15.95 -9.07
C ASP A 34 19.45 -15.04 -8.32
N ALA A 35 19.03 -15.47 -7.13
CA ALA A 35 18.13 -14.69 -6.29
C ALA A 35 18.87 -13.53 -5.62
N HIS A 36 18.49 -12.27 -5.94
CA HIS A 36 19.14 -11.06 -5.45
C HIS A 36 18.14 -9.93 -5.20
N PRO A 37 18.44 -8.99 -4.25
CA PRO A 37 17.60 -7.81 -4.05
C PRO A 37 17.72 -6.85 -5.23
N VAL A 38 16.60 -6.18 -5.57
CA VAL A 38 16.54 -5.11 -6.57
C VAL A 38 16.06 -3.79 -5.98
N SER A 39 15.67 -3.77 -4.72
CA SER A 39 15.40 -2.55 -3.97
C SER A 39 16.13 -2.55 -2.62
N TYR A 40 16.41 -1.34 -2.12
CA TYR A 40 17.21 -1.14 -0.92
C TYR A 40 16.55 -0.14 0.04
N HIS A 41 15.24 -0.06 0.01
CA HIS A 41 14.47 0.81 0.89
C HIS A 41 14.67 0.41 2.36
N GLU A 42 14.63 1.38 3.27
CA GLU A 42 14.93 1.15 4.70
C GLU A 42 13.81 0.50 5.50
N THR A 43 12.57 0.55 4.99
CA THR A 43 11.40 -0.09 5.58
C THR A 43 10.77 -1.09 4.61
N HIS A 44 9.64 -1.66 5.01
CA HIS A 44 9.01 -2.72 4.22
C HIS A 44 8.45 -2.24 2.89
N GLU A 45 8.51 -3.13 1.93
CA GLU A 45 7.79 -3.11 0.67
C GLU A 45 6.88 -4.33 0.62
N TRP A 46 5.69 -4.21 0.00
CA TRP A 46 4.68 -5.27 -0.03
C TRP A 46 4.00 -5.39 -1.39
N ASP A 47 3.38 -6.53 -1.62
CA ASP A 47 2.44 -6.83 -2.69
C ASP A 47 2.92 -6.47 -4.10
N PRO A 48 4.14 -6.84 -4.51
CA PRO A 48 4.64 -6.49 -5.82
C PRO A 48 3.83 -7.14 -6.94
N VAL A 49 3.53 -6.35 -7.96
CA VAL A 49 2.84 -6.81 -9.17
C VAL A 49 3.45 -6.16 -10.41
N VAL A 50 3.37 -6.83 -11.54
CA VAL A 50 3.80 -6.26 -12.84
C VAL A 50 2.62 -5.54 -13.48
N LEU A 51 2.80 -4.25 -13.81
CA LEU A 51 1.84 -3.45 -14.56
C LEU A 51 1.82 -3.84 -16.04
N ASN A 52 0.77 -3.43 -16.76
CA ASN A 52 0.64 -3.68 -18.20
C ASN A 52 1.77 -3.07 -19.03
N ASP A 53 2.43 -2.02 -18.54
CA ASP A 53 3.59 -1.39 -19.18
C ASP A 53 4.94 -2.04 -18.80
N GLY A 54 4.93 -3.09 -17.99
CA GLY A 54 6.11 -3.84 -17.57
C GLY A 54 6.82 -3.28 -16.31
N ARG A 55 6.40 -2.15 -15.74
CA ARG A 55 6.91 -1.69 -14.45
C ARG A 55 6.43 -2.60 -13.33
N VAL A 56 7.15 -2.61 -12.22
CA VAL A 56 6.74 -3.22 -10.97
C VAL A 56 6.04 -2.17 -10.12
N LEU A 57 4.81 -2.45 -9.72
CA LEU A 57 4.06 -1.67 -8.73
C LEU A 57 4.09 -2.39 -7.39
N TYR A 58 4.22 -1.65 -6.29
CA TYR A 58 4.28 -2.21 -4.94
C TYR A 58 3.86 -1.18 -3.90
N THR A 59 3.44 -1.63 -2.73
CA THR A 59 3.24 -0.77 -1.57
C THR A 59 4.58 -0.56 -0.88
N ARG A 60 4.91 0.68 -0.55
CA ARG A 60 6.11 1.05 0.21
C ARG A 60 5.76 1.86 1.45
N TRP A 61 6.36 1.51 2.56
CA TRP A 61 6.23 2.26 3.80
C TRP A 61 7.34 3.31 3.91
N ASP A 62 6.97 4.57 3.88
CA ASP A 62 7.88 5.68 4.13
C ASP A 62 7.85 6.05 5.62
N TYR A 63 8.80 5.53 6.40
CA TYR A 63 8.98 5.87 7.81
C TYR A 63 9.83 7.13 7.92
N VAL A 64 9.21 8.30 7.75
CA VAL A 64 9.88 9.60 7.62
C VAL A 64 9.34 10.63 8.60
N ASP A 65 10.04 11.76 8.77
CA ASP A 65 9.71 12.79 9.76
C ASP A 65 8.34 13.44 9.55
N ARG A 66 7.85 13.50 8.30
CA ARG A 66 6.50 14.03 8.01
C ARG A 66 5.37 13.20 8.63
N HIS A 67 5.52 11.90 8.73
CA HIS A 67 4.76 10.97 9.58
C HIS A 67 5.32 9.55 9.46
N ALA A 68 5.66 8.94 10.60
CA ALA A 68 6.30 7.62 10.60
C ALA A 68 5.34 6.44 10.28
N VAL A 69 4.03 6.63 10.41
CA VAL A 69 3.04 5.54 10.33
C VAL A 69 2.27 5.54 9.01
N HIS A 70 1.82 6.69 8.53
CA HIS A 70 0.74 6.77 7.55
C HIS A 70 1.16 6.62 6.10
N TYR A 71 2.36 6.86 5.69
CA TYR A 71 2.74 6.80 4.27
C TYR A 71 3.06 5.37 3.83
N GLN A 72 2.02 4.57 3.63
CA GLN A 72 2.10 3.22 3.06
C GLN A 72 1.37 3.19 1.73
N GLN A 73 2.01 3.77 0.74
CA GLN A 73 1.39 4.12 -0.53
C GLN A 73 2.08 3.41 -1.71
N LEU A 74 1.57 3.61 -2.91
CA LEU A 74 2.04 2.92 -4.09
C LEU A 74 3.26 3.58 -4.73
N TRP A 75 4.25 2.77 -4.99
CA TRP A 75 5.47 3.11 -5.71
C TRP A 75 5.65 2.20 -6.91
N SER A 76 6.33 2.69 -7.92
CA SER A 76 6.69 1.88 -9.09
C SER A 76 8.19 1.94 -9.37
N THR A 77 8.70 0.87 -9.98
CA THR A 77 10.10 0.78 -10.40
C THR A 77 10.20 -0.04 -11.69
N ARG A 78 11.32 0.07 -12.39
CA ARG A 78 11.64 -0.91 -13.45
C ARG A 78 11.95 -2.27 -12.83
N PRO A 79 11.82 -3.38 -13.57
CA PRO A 79 12.10 -4.72 -13.04
C PRO A 79 13.51 -4.91 -12.47
N ASP A 80 14.48 -4.11 -12.90
CA ASP A 80 15.85 -4.11 -12.39
C ASP A 80 16.05 -3.24 -11.13
N GLY A 81 14.98 -2.65 -10.60
CA GLY A 81 15.01 -1.77 -9.43
C GLY A 81 15.37 -0.31 -9.74
N THR A 82 15.67 0.04 -10.98
CA THR A 82 15.95 1.43 -11.37
C THR A 82 14.68 2.25 -11.52
N ASN A 83 14.82 3.59 -11.47
CA ASN A 83 13.73 4.55 -11.65
C ASN A 83 12.56 4.36 -10.66
N ALA A 84 12.88 4.10 -9.40
CA ALA A 84 11.87 4.05 -8.34
C ALA A 84 11.23 5.43 -8.16
N ALA A 85 9.90 5.50 -8.25
CA ALA A 85 9.12 6.73 -8.16
C ALA A 85 7.78 6.47 -7.47
N ALA A 86 7.26 7.50 -6.79
CA ALA A 86 5.89 7.44 -6.28
C ALA A 86 4.91 7.27 -7.45
N PHE A 87 4.03 6.29 -7.32
CA PHE A 87 2.96 6.04 -8.27
C PHE A 87 1.67 6.75 -7.84
N TYR A 88 1.33 6.62 -6.55
CA TYR A 88 0.18 7.29 -5.94
C TYR A 88 0.40 7.46 -4.43
N GLY A 89 -0.03 8.60 -3.89
CA GLY A 89 -0.25 8.80 -2.46
C GLY A 89 0.92 9.40 -1.70
N ASN A 90 1.97 9.86 -2.38
CA ASN A 90 3.16 10.40 -1.70
C ASN A 90 2.87 11.55 -0.71
N ASN A 91 1.77 12.30 -0.92
CA ASN A 91 1.29 13.35 -0.02
C ASN A 91 -0.20 13.14 0.37
N THR A 92 -0.66 11.90 0.41
CA THR A 92 -2.04 11.54 0.69
C THR A 92 -2.15 10.96 2.10
N LEU A 93 -3.09 11.49 2.88
CA LEU A 93 -3.44 11.01 4.22
C LEU A 93 -4.81 10.34 4.28
N ASN A 94 -5.59 10.44 3.21
CA ASN A 94 -6.86 9.74 3.02
C ASN A 94 -6.91 9.15 1.61
N PRO A 95 -6.77 7.84 1.47
CA PRO A 95 -6.52 6.82 2.50
C PRO A 95 -5.10 6.86 3.07
N VAL A 96 -4.91 6.37 4.30
CA VAL A 96 -3.58 6.31 4.96
C VAL A 96 -2.66 5.27 4.34
N GLY A 97 -3.23 4.24 3.72
CA GLY A 97 -2.48 3.18 3.05
C GLY A 97 -3.26 2.56 1.88
N VAL A 98 -2.51 2.16 0.86
CA VAL A 98 -3.04 1.46 -0.32
C VAL A 98 -2.24 0.17 -0.52
N TRP A 99 -2.96 -0.95 -0.52
CA TRP A 99 -2.42 -2.29 -0.46
C TRP A 99 -2.95 -3.18 -1.58
N GLU A 100 -2.23 -4.28 -1.84
CA GLU A 100 -2.71 -5.36 -2.69
C GLU A 100 -3.13 -4.90 -4.10
N ALA A 101 -2.39 -3.92 -4.63
CA ALA A 101 -2.69 -3.33 -5.93
C ALA A 101 -2.56 -4.35 -7.06
N ARG A 102 -3.48 -4.26 -8.05
CA ARG A 102 -3.50 -5.11 -9.25
C ARG A 102 -3.83 -4.26 -10.47
N PRO A 103 -3.09 -4.38 -11.58
CA PRO A 103 -3.47 -3.74 -12.82
C PRO A 103 -4.78 -4.30 -13.34
N VAL A 104 -5.63 -3.44 -13.84
CA VAL A 104 -6.83 -3.87 -14.59
C VAL A 104 -6.38 -4.31 -15.98
N PRO A 105 -6.77 -5.50 -16.48
CA PRO A 105 -6.41 -5.95 -17.82
C PRO A 105 -6.79 -4.92 -18.88
N ASP A 106 -5.92 -4.75 -19.87
CA ASP A 106 -6.11 -3.87 -21.05
C ASP A 106 -6.48 -2.41 -20.69
N SER A 107 -5.99 -1.91 -19.53
CA SER A 107 -6.32 -0.59 -19.00
C SER A 107 -5.12 -0.01 -18.23
N ASP A 108 -5.09 1.33 -18.09
CA ASP A 108 -4.13 2.03 -17.23
C ASP A 108 -4.60 2.13 -15.76
N LEU A 109 -5.76 1.57 -15.46
CA LEU A 109 -6.35 1.60 -14.13
C LEU A 109 -5.69 0.54 -13.22
N VAL A 110 -5.70 0.83 -11.93
CA VAL A 110 -5.23 -0.07 -10.88
C VAL A 110 -6.33 -0.28 -9.85
N MET A 111 -6.65 -1.52 -9.53
CA MET A 111 -7.55 -1.88 -8.44
C MET A 111 -6.72 -2.16 -7.20
N ALA A 112 -7.15 -1.67 -6.03
CA ALA A 112 -6.41 -1.83 -4.78
C ALA A 112 -7.33 -1.84 -3.55
N THR A 113 -6.75 -2.14 -2.39
CA THR A 113 -7.41 -2.04 -1.08
C THR A 113 -6.94 -0.77 -0.37
N ALA A 114 -7.85 0.17 -0.10
CA ALA A 114 -7.62 1.29 0.81
C ALA A 114 -7.84 0.81 2.25
N ALA A 115 -6.77 0.69 3.03
CA ALA A 115 -6.78 0.02 4.33
C ALA A 115 -5.99 0.78 5.40
N ALA A 116 -6.09 0.31 6.65
CA ALA A 116 -5.39 0.85 7.79
C ALA A 116 -3.94 0.34 7.88
N HIS A 117 -3.09 1.09 8.58
CA HIS A 117 -1.81 0.59 9.09
C HIS A 117 -2.00 -0.27 10.35
N HIS A 118 -2.87 0.16 11.26
CA HIS A 118 -3.13 -0.53 12.52
C HIS A 118 -4.34 -1.46 12.41
N ALA A 119 -4.33 -2.52 13.23
CA ALA A 119 -5.40 -3.49 13.46
C ALA A 119 -5.71 -4.41 12.27
N MET A 120 -5.80 -3.93 11.03
CA MET A 120 -6.11 -4.79 9.88
C MET A 120 -5.71 -4.17 8.55
N THR A 121 -5.29 -5.01 7.63
CA THR A 121 -5.00 -4.66 6.23
C THR A 121 -6.22 -4.92 5.34
N ALA A 122 -7.41 -4.48 5.77
CA ALA A 122 -8.66 -4.58 5.04
C ALA A 122 -9.39 -3.23 5.11
N GLY A 123 -10.25 -2.95 4.16
CA GLY A 123 -10.97 -1.69 4.09
C GLY A 123 -11.89 -1.66 2.87
N SER A 124 -11.79 -0.64 2.06
CA SER A 124 -12.58 -0.46 0.85
C SER A 124 -11.79 -0.81 -0.40
N ILE A 125 -12.43 -1.47 -1.36
CA ILE A 125 -11.83 -1.65 -2.70
C ILE A 125 -11.98 -0.35 -3.49
N ILE A 126 -10.87 0.07 -4.07
CA ILE A 126 -10.78 1.27 -4.90
C ILE A 126 -10.30 0.94 -6.30
N LEU A 127 -10.73 1.76 -7.24
CA LEU A 127 -10.15 1.86 -8.57
C LEU A 127 -9.37 3.17 -8.66
N LEU A 128 -8.13 3.11 -9.08
CA LEU A 128 -7.20 4.22 -9.14
C LEU A 128 -6.90 4.57 -10.59
N ASP A 129 -7.11 5.84 -10.93
CA ASP A 129 -6.83 6.45 -12.23
C ASP A 129 -5.82 7.58 -12.06
N VAL A 130 -4.54 7.27 -12.21
CA VAL A 130 -3.46 8.25 -12.01
C VAL A 130 -3.41 9.34 -13.11
N SER A 131 -4.20 9.23 -14.19
CA SER A 131 -4.35 10.32 -15.15
C SER A 131 -5.09 11.53 -14.56
N LYS A 132 -5.85 11.35 -13.47
CA LYS A 132 -6.56 12.39 -12.73
C LYS A 132 -5.73 13.02 -11.61
N GLY A 133 -4.52 12.56 -11.40
CA GLY A 133 -3.61 13.00 -10.35
C GLY A 133 -2.93 11.83 -9.64
N THR A 134 -1.93 12.13 -8.84
CA THR A 134 -1.14 11.13 -8.12
C THR A 134 -1.28 11.23 -6.60
N ASP A 135 -2.14 12.09 -6.12
CA ASP A 135 -2.38 12.33 -4.70
C ASP A 135 -3.85 12.67 -4.42
N GLN A 136 -4.26 12.56 -3.15
CA GLN A 136 -5.59 12.86 -2.64
C GLN A 136 -6.68 11.94 -3.23
N LEU A 137 -7.94 12.37 -3.23
CA LEU A 137 -9.09 11.55 -3.58
C LEU A 137 -9.47 11.60 -5.06
N ASP A 138 -9.03 12.62 -5.81
CA ASP A 138 -9.45 12.80 -7.22
C ASP A 138 -9.15 11.58 -8.12
N PRO A 139 -8.01 10.86 -7.96
CA PRO A 139 -7.75 9.64 -8.72
C PRO A 139 -8.61 8.44 -8.32
N ILE A 140 -9.28 8.49 -7.16
CA ILE A 140 -9.93 7.33 -6.55
C ILE A 140 -11.41 7.25 -6.94
N THR A 141 -11.83 6.07 -7.41
CA THR A 141 -13.23 5.64 -7.41
C THR A 141 -13.40 4.53 -6.38
N ARG A 142 -14.23 4.76 -5.36
CA ARG A 142 -14.54 3.75 -4.35
C ARG A 142 -15.55 2.75 -4.92
N LEU A 143 -15.15 1.48 -5.07
CA LEU A 143 -16.00 0.43 -5.61
C LEU A 143 -16.93 -0.17 -4.54
N THR A 144 -16.44 -0.28 -3.31
CA THR A 144 -17.22 -0.75 -2.15
C THR A 144 -17.56 0.43 -1.25
N SER A 145 -18.58 1.21 -1.67
CA SER A 145 -18.98 2.48 -1.04
C SER A 145 -19.61 2.34 0.34
N ASP A 146 -19.94 1.13 0.74
CA ASP A 146 -20.48 0.73 2.04
C ASP A 146 -19.42 0.65 3.15
N VAL A 147 -18.13 0.75 2.80
CA VAL A 147 -17.02 0.74 3.78
C VAL A 147 -16.19 2.02 3.65
N LEU A 148 -16.03 2.72 4.77
CA LEU A 148 -15.16 3.89 4.88
C LEU A 148 -13.68 3.48 4.88
N PHE A 149 -12.78 4.44 4.55
CA PHE A 149 -11.34 4.20 4.64
C PHE A 149 -10.90 4.21 6.12
N PRO A 150 -10.39 3.08 6.62
CA PRO A 150 -9.97 2.99 8.02
C PRO A 150 -8.74 3.87 8.29
N GLU A 151 -8.62 4.36 9.53
CA GLU A 151 -7.61 5.30 10.04
C GLU A 151 -7.67 6.71 9.44
N SER A 152 -8.30 6.92 8.32
CA SER A 152 -8.48 8.26 7.74
C SER A 152 -9.91 8.77 7.90
N GLU A 153 -10.91 7.93 7.72
CA GLU A 153 -12.33 8.33 7.82
C GLU A 153 -12.99 7.84 9.11
N PHE A 154 -12.42 6.84 9.78
CA PHE A 154 -12.82 6.44 11.12
C PHE A 154 -11.63 5.90 11.92
N ALA A 155 -11.68 6.03 13.25
CA ALA A 155 -10.62 5.57 14.13
C ALA A 155 -10.62 4.04 14.28
N VAL A 156 -9.43 3.44 14.20
CA VAL A 156 -9.19 2.03 14.53
C VAL A 156 -8.35 1.93 15.81
N GLN A 157 -8.22 0.73 16.38
CA GLN A 157 -7.37 0.52 17.54
C GLN A 157 -5.91 0.87 17.23
N GLY A 158 -5.29 1.69 18.08
CA GLY A 158 -3.91 2.13 17.89
C GLY A 158 -3.74 3.30 16.94
N TRP A 159 -4.84 3.90 16.48
CA TRP A 159 -4.79 5.04 15.59
C TRP A 159 -4.18 6.28 16.24
N HIS A 160 -3.37 7.00 15.48
CA HIS A 160 -2.78 8.27 15.85
C HIS A 160 -2.96 9.26 14.69
N ALA A 161 -3.68 10.37 14.94
CA ALA A 161 -3.82 11.41 13.93
C ALA A 161 -2.45 11.97 13.54
N PRO A 162 -2.18 12.16 12.25
CA PRO A 162 -1.02 12.92 11.83
C PRO A 162 -1.05 14.34 12.40
N ALA A 163 0.12 14.92 12.64
CA ALA A 163 0.20 16.31 13.11
C ALA A 163 -0.54 17.26 12.15
N GLY A 164 -1.46 18.05 12.68
CA GLY A 164 -2.25 19.01 11.88
C GLY A 164 -3.44 18.43 11.15
N VAL A 165 -3.70 17.11 11.27
CA VAL A 165 -4.91 16.47 10.74
C VAL A 165 -5.93 16.28 11.87
N PRO A 166 -7.18 16.71 11.71
CA PRO A 166 -8.22 16.44 12.70
C PRO A 166 -8.39 14.93 12.92
N SER A 167 -8.53 14.53 14.15
CA SER A 167 -8.89 13.14 14.48
C SER A 167 -10.22 12.80 13.81
N PRO A 168 -10.33 11.66 13.08
CA PRO A 168 -11.61 11.21 12.61
C PRO A 168 -12.53 10.93 13.81
N PRO A 169 -13.86 11.03 13.64
CA PRO A 169 -14.79 10.79 14.72
C PRO A 169 -14.60 9.38 15.29
N PRO A 170 -14.73 9.20 16.61
CA PRO A 170 -14.71 7.87 17.19
C PRO A 170 -15.86 7.05 16.59
N VAL A 171 -15.59 5.79 16.29
CA VAL A 171 -16.66 4.85 15.93
C VAL A 171 -17.65 4.78 17.10
N PRO A 172 -18.98 4.92 16.89
CA PRO A 172 -19.97 4.76 17.95
C PRO A 172 -19.78 3.45 18.71
N VAL A 173 -20.08 3.46 20.02
CA VAL A 173 -19.79 2.34 20.91
C VAL A 173 -20.40 1.02 20.44
N ASP A 174 -21.56 1.08 19.80
CA ASP A 174 -22.31 -0.07 19.29
C ASP A 174 -21.72 -0.60 17.95
N GLU A 175 -20.98 0.23 17.25
CA GLU A 175 -20.25 -0.08 16.02
C GLU A 175 -18.76 -0.34 16.26
N ARG A 176 -18.29 -0.37 17.51
CA ARG A 176 -16.90 -0.71 17.90
C ARG A 176 -16.49 -2.13 17.57
N ARG A 177 -17.43 -2.94 17.22
CA ARG A 177 -17.16 -4.08 16.38
C ARG A 177 -17.20 -3.53 14.97
N TRP A 178 -16.06 -3.19 14.38
CA TRP A 178 -15.88 -2.91 12.96
C TRP A 178 -17.18 -2.80 12.13
N PRO A 179 -17.31 -1.92 11.16
CA PRO A 179 -18.47 -1.90 10.31
C PRO A 179 -18.62 -3.29 9.69
N GLY A 180 -19.38 -4.16 10.34
CA GLY A 180 -19.71 -5.55 10.07
C GLY A 180 -18.89 -6.34 9.05
N HIS A 181 -18.27 -5.68 8.05
CA HIS A 181 -17.44 -6.27 6.99
C HIS A 181 -16.44 -5.26 6.44
N CYS A 182 -15.35 -5.76 5.88
CA CYS A 182 -14.35 -5.05 5.12
C CYS A 182 -13.89 -5.91 3.94
N TYR A 183 -13.28 -5.28 2.97
CA TYR A 183 -12.83 -5.93 1.74
C TYR A 183 -11.30 -5.94 1.68
N ARG A 184 -10.74 -6.92 0.97
CA ARG A 184 -9.30 -7.00 0.68
C ARG A 184 -9.05 -7.91 -0.51
N THR A 185 -7.80 -7.90 -0.98
CA THR A 185 -7.27 -8.79 -2.02
C THR A 185 -8.12 -8.74 -3.30
N PRO A 186 -8.35 -7.56 -3.88
CA PRO A 186 -9.11 -7.45 -5.11
C PRO A 186 -8.36 -8.08 -6.27
N TYR A 187 -9.08 -8.67 -7.20
CA TYR A 187 -8.51 -9.20 -8.43
C TYR A 187 -9.41 -8.88 -9.63
N PRO A 188 -9.04 -7.94 -10.50
CA PRO A 188 -9.82 -7.61 -11.69
C PRO A 188 -9.72 -8.75 -12.71
N LEU A 189 -10.87 -9.22 -13.19
CA LEU A 189 -10.95 -10.33 -14.16
C LEU A 189 -10.95 -9.84 -15.60
N SER A 190 -11.41 -8.61 -15.85
CA SER A 190 -11.46 -7.94 -17.15
C SER A 190 -11.47 -6.43 -16.94
N ALA A 191 -11.26 -5.70 -18.04
CA ALA A 191 -11.49 -4.26 -18.08
C ALA A 191 -12.99 -3.91 -18.05
#